data_0c5af71180d852769d91a48d178c1f50
#
_entry.id   0c5af71180d852769d91a48d178c1f50
#
_cell.length_a   1.000
_cell.length_b   1.000
_cell.length_c   1.000
_cell.angle_alpha   90.00
_cell.angle_beta   90.00
_cell.angle_gamma   90.00
#
_symmetry.space_group_name_H-M   'P 1'
#
loop_
_entity.id
_entity.type
_entity.pdbx_description
1 polymer ?
#
loop_
_entity_poly.entity_id
_entity_poly.type
_entity_poly.pdbx_seq_one_letter_code
_entity_poly.pdbx_strand_id
1 'polypeptide(L)'
;MDIIDAIILGIIQGLTEFLPVSSSGHLELGKAILGADALPEESLLFTVILHFATALSTIIVFRKDVIEIFKGLSQFQWNEETQFALKIIVSMIPAALVGFFLEDFLEVFFDGAIIIVGIMLIITAILLYLADMAKTTTKGVTYSSAFIIGVAQAIAILPGISRSGATISAAVLLGVDKSKSARFSFLMVVPLILGKMAKDLLSGDIHFEGNQTVAITAGFIAAFLAGLAACTWMIKLVRQSKLTYFAIYCLVVGLLAVAWSIWG
;
A
#
# COMPACT_ATOMS: atom_id res chain seq x y z
N MET A 1 -22.23 8.46 -6.39
CA MET A 1 -21.52 8.61 -5.09
C MET A 1 -21.68 10.03 -4.57
N ASP A 2 -22.04 10.19 -3.30
CA ASP A 2 -22.11 11.51 -2.67
C ASP A 2 -20.70 12.10 -2.45
N ILE A 3 -20.59 13.43 -2.43
CA ILE A 3 -19.31 14.14 -2.20
C ILE A 3 -18.73 13.81 -0.82
N ILE A 4 -19.60 13.68 0.19
CA ILE A 4 -19.18 13.36 1.56
C ILE A 4 -18.56 11.96 1.61
N ASP A 5 -19.18 10.97 0.97
CA ASP A 5 -18.65 9.61 0.89
C ASP A 5 -17.30 9.57 0.18
N ALA A 6 -17.18 10.33 -0.93
CA ALA A 6 -15.91 10.46 -1.65
C ALA A 6 -14.79 11.04 -0.78
N ILE A 7 -15.09 12.07 0.01
CA ILE A 7 -14.11 12.67 0.94
C ILE A 7 -13.73 11.66 2.03
N ILE A 8 -14.69 10.97 2.62
CA ILE A 8 -14.44 9.98 3.68
C ILE A 8 -13.55 8.85 3.14
N LEU A 9 -13.91 8.27 1.99
CA LEU A 9 -13.12 7.22 1.35
C LEU A 9 -11.74 7.71 0.96
N GLY A 10 -11.63 8.95 0.47
CA GLY A 10 -10.36 9.59 0.18
C GLY A 10 -9.47 9.71 1.42
N ILE A 11 -10.01 10.14 2.56
CA ILE A 11 -9.28 10.23 3.82
C ILE A 11 -8.85 8.83 4.28
N ILE A 12 -9.75 7.85 4.24
CA ILE A 12 -9.44 6.45 4.62
C ILE A 12 -8.31 5.93 3.74
N GLN A 13 -8.40 6.05 2.42
CA GLN A 13 -7.36 5.62 1.50
C GLN A 13 -6.03 6.32 1.79
N GLY A 14 -6.04 7.66 1.90
CA GLY A 14 -4.83 8.45 2.15
C GLY A 14 -4.12 8.08 3.45
N LEU A 15 -4.87 7.78 4.51
CA LEU A 15 -4.31 7.33 5.77
C LEU A 15 -3.80 5.88 5.69
N THR A 16 -4.65 4.96 5.25
CA THR A 16 -4.38 3.52 5.35
C THR A 16 -3.37 3.00 4.32
N GLU A 17 -3.14 3.76 3.23
CA GLU A 17 -2.12 3.41 2.23
C GLU A 17 -0.71 3.42 2.82
N PHE A 18 -0.41 4.38 3.68
CA PHE A 18 0.91 4.54 4.29
C PHE A 18 1.02 3.87 5.65
N LEU A 19 -0.06 3.89 6.43
CA LEU A 19 -0.09 3.20 7.70
C LEU A 19 -0.09 1.68 7.45
N PRO A 20 0.64 0.90 8.26
CA PRO A 20 0.76 -0.53 8.01
C PRO A 20 -0.46 -1.30 8.55
N VAL A 21 -1.67 -0.91 8.09
CA VAL A 21 -2.95 -1.43 8.58
C VAL A 21 -3.83 -2.06 7.49
N SER A 22 -3.36 -2.13 6.25
CA SER A 22 -4.07 -2.66 5.08
C SER A 22 -5.25 -1.80 4.61
N SER A 23 -5.02 -0.97 3.58
CA SER A 23 -6.07 -0.17 2.94
C SER A 23 -7.16 -1.04 2.31
N SER A 24 -6.78 -2.08 1.56
CA SER A 24 -7.73 -3.02 0.95
C SER A 24 -8.58 -3.73 2.00
N GLY A 25 -7.97 -4.22 3.10
CA GLY A 25 -8.73 -4.85 4.19
C GLY A 25 -9.75 -3.90 4.83
N HIS A 26 -9.40 -2.64 5.04
CA HIS A 26 -10.33 -1.65 5.60
C HIS A 26 -11.44 -1.24 4.63
N LEU A 27 -11.15 -1.21 3.32
CA LEU A 27 -12.18 -1.01 2.31
C LEU A 27 -13.17 -2.17 2.27
N GLU A 28 -12.69 -3.43 2.33
CA GLU A 28 -13.57 -4.60 2.38
C GLU A 28 -14.43 -4.64 3.65
N LEU A 29 -13.86 -4.33 4.82
CA LEU A 29 -14.62 -4.19 6.07
C LEU A 29 -15.64 -3.05 5.97
N GLY A 30 -15.26 -1.92 5.35
CA GLY A 30 -16.16 -0.80 5.11
C GLY A 30 -17.34 -1.17 4.22
N LYS A 31 -17.12 -1.89 3.13
CA LYS A 31 -18.17 -2.42 2.24
C LYS A 31 -19.16 -3.30 3.02
N ALA A 32 -18.64 -4.19 3.85
CA ALA A 32 -19.48 -5.09 4.66
C ALA A 32 -20.32 -4.35 5.70
N ILE A 33 -19.79 -3.28 6.30
CA ILE A 33 -20.49 -2.47 7.32
C ILE A 33 -21.56 -1.57 6.67
N LEU A 34 -21.26 -0.97 5.53
CA LEU A 34 -22.14 -0.02 4.85
C LEU A 34 -23.19 -0.68 3.95
N GLY A 35 -23.07 -1.98 3.70
CA GLY A 35 -23.84 -2.73 2.72
C GLY A 35 -23.21 -2.69 1.32
N ALA A 36 -23.25 -3.83 0.62
CA ALA A 36 -22.60 -4.02 -0.68
C ALA A 36 -23.08 -3.06 -1.79
N ASP A 37 -24.30 -2.51 -1.67
CA ASP A 37 -24.88 -1.56 -2.61
C ASP A 37 -24.28 -0.15 -2.56
N ALA A 38 -23.42 0.13 -1.56
CA ALA A 38 -22.83 1.45 -1.38
C ALA A 38 -21.64 1.74 -2.31
N LEU A 39 -21.13 0.74 -3.02
CA LEU A 39 -19.98 0.89 -3.94
C LEU A 39 -20.29 0.19 -5.27
N PRO A 40 -20.90 0.89 -6.27
CA PRO A 40 -21.17 0.34 -7.59
C PRO A 40 -19.88 -0.08 -8.33
N GLU A 41 -20.04 -0.78 -9.47
CA GLU A 41 -18.93 -1.10 -10.41
C GLU A 41 -18.13 0.14 -10.88
N GLU A 42 -18.68 1.34 -10.71
CA GLU A 42 -17.99 2.64 -10.83
C GLU A 42 -16.80 2.82 -9.86
N SER A 43 -16.61 1.89 -8.93
CA SER A 43 -15.56 1.99 -7.90
C SER A 43 -14.15 1.78 -8.43
N LEU A 44 -13.95 1.14 -9.61
CA LEU A 44 -12.61 0.88 -10.14
C LEU A 44 -11.90 2.21 -10.47
N LEU A 45 -12.53 3.07 -11.26
CA LEU A 45 -12.01 4.40 -11.58
C LEU A 45 -11.70 5.21 -10.32
N PHE A 46 -12.64 5.25 -9.38
CA PHE A 46 -12.48 6.00 -8.14
C PHE A 46 -11.29 5.46 -7.32
N THR A 47 -11.20 4.14 -7.17
CA THR A 47 -10.09 3.48 -6.46
C THR A 47 -8.75 3.78 -7.12
N VAL A 48 -8.66 3.70 -8.46
CA VAL A 48 -7.45 4.03 -9.21
C VAL A 48 -7.03 5.48 -9.00
N ILE A 49 -7.99 6.41 -9.00
CA ILE A 49 -7.73 7.85 -8.77
C ILE A 49 -7.26 8.11 -7.33
N LEU A 50 -7.83 7.44 -6.33
CA LEU A 50 -7.36 7.56 -4.94
C LEU A 50 -5.94 7.01 -4.76
N HIS A 51 -5.61 5.88 -5.40
CA HIS A 51 -4.24 5.36 -5.39
C HIS A 51 -3.26 6.29 -6.11
N PHE A 52 -3.68 6.92 -7.21
CA PHE A 52 -2.87 7.92 -7.89
C PHE A 52 -2.60 9.14 -6.99
N ALA A 53 -3.61 9.61 -6.25
CA ALA A 53 -3.46 10.70 -5.28
C ALA A 53 -2.40 10.35 -4.22
N THR A 54 -2.42 9.12 -3.70
CA THR A 54 -1.43 8.65 -2.71
C THR A 54 -0.05 8.45 -3.32
N ALA A 55 0.07 8.00 -4.56
CA ALA A 55 1.34 7.94 -5.28
C ALA A 55 1.96 9.33 -5.46
N LEU A 56 1.17 10.34 -5.81
CA LEU A 56 1.61 11.74 -5.86
C LEU A 56 2.04 12.26 -4.49
N SER A 57 1.34 11.90 -3.41
CA SER A 57 1.74 12.23 -2.04
C SER A 57 3.13 11.69 -1.73
N THR A 58 3.40 10.43 -2.12
CA THR A 58 4.73 9.81 -1.96
C THR A 58 5.80 10.60 -2.73
N ILE A 59 5.55 10.92 -3.99
CA ILE A 59 6.49 11.68 -4.83
C ILE A 59 6.82 13.03 -4.19
N ILE A 60 5.84 13.73 -3.63
CA ILE A 60 6.06 15.03 -2.98
C ILE A 60 6.83 14.89 -1.67
N VAL A 61 6.49 13.93 -0.82
CA VAL A 61 7.20 13.68 0.45
C VAL A 61 8.65 13.29 0.17
N PHE A 62 8.89 12.42 -0.80
CA PHE A 62 10.20 11.94 -1.21
C PHE A 62 10.80 12.69 -2.41
N ARG A 63 10.36 13.94 -2.69
CA ARG A 63 10.77 14.69 -3.88
C ARG A 63 12.29 14.82 -4.05
N LYS A 64 13.03 14.92 -2.95
CA LYS A 64 14.50 14.97 -3.00
C LYS A 64 15.08 13.66 -3.50
N ASP A 65 14.63 12.55 -2.92
CA ASP A 65 15.04 11.20 -3.32
C ASP A 65 14.69 10.92 -4.78
N VAL A 66 13.48 11.29 -5.20
CA VAL A 66 13.02 11.12 -6.60
C VAL A 66 13.90 11.94 -7.57
N ILE A 67 14.17 13.19 -7.25
CA ILE A 67 15.04 14.05 -8.08
C ILE A 67 16.47 13.50 -8.13
N GLU A 68 17.02 13.02 -7.01
CA GLU A 68 18.35 12.42 -6.94
C GLU A 68 18.42 11.14 -7.80
N ILE A 69 17.42 10.27 -7.71
CA ILE A 69 17.33 9.06 -8.55
C ILE A 69 17.32 9.43 -10.04
N PHE A 70 16.47 10.37 -10.45
CA PHE A 70 16.42 10.80 -11.86
C PHE A 70 17.72 11.43 -12.33
N LYS A 71 18.37 12.26 -11.51
CA LYS A 71 19.68 12.85 -11.82
C LYS A 71 20.76 11.78 -11.94
N GLY A 72 20.78 10.79 -11.02
CA GLY A 72 21.73 9.69 -11.09
C GLY A 72 21.55 8.82 -12.33
N LEU A 73 20.28 8.50 -12.67
CA LEU A 73 19.96 7.74 -13.89
C LEU A 73 20.37 8.47 -15.18
N SER A 74 20.20 9.81 -15.23
CA SER A 74 20.56 10.62 -16.40
C SER A 74 22.07 10.68 -16.68
N GLN A 75 22.90 10.29 -15.72
CA GLN A 75 24.36 10.20 -15.90
C GLN A 75 24.79 8.94 -16.65
N PHE A 76 23.90 7.96 -16.83
CA PHE A 76 24.20 6.66 -17.45
C PHE A 76 25.43 5.95 -16.83
N GLN A 77 25.61 6.11 -15.52
CA GLN A 77 26.73 5.54 -14.76
C GLN A 77 26.22 4.54 -13.72
N TRP A 78 27.11 3.63 -13.31
CA TRP A 78 26.83 2.65 -12.23
C TRP A 78 27.02 3.29 -10.85
N ASN A 79 26.18 4.30 -10.55
CA ASN A 79 26.16 5.02 -9.27
C ASN A 79 25.16 4.40 -8.27
N GLU A 80 25.07 4.97 -7.06
CA GLU A 80 24.17 4.48 -6.00
C GLU A 80 22.69 4.61 -6.40
N GLU A 81 22.32 5.67 -7.12
CA GLU A 81 20.95 5.94 -7.56
C GLU A 81 20.50 4.92 -8.61
N THR A 82 21.37 4.59 -9.56
CA THR A 82 21.12 3.55 -10.57
C THR A 82 20.93 2.18 -9.89
N GLN A 83 21.80 1.84 -8.93
CA GLN A 83 21.65 0.60 -8.16
C GLN A 83 20.38 0.58 -7.32
N PHE A 84 19.99 1.72 -6.73
CA PHE A 84 18.76 1.84 -5.96
C PHE A 84 17.52 1.65 -6.87
N ALA A 85 17.48 2.30 -8.03
CA ALA A 85 16.43 2.12 -9.01
C ALA A 85 16.31 0.67 -9.50
N LEU A 86 17.44 0.01 -9.77
CA LEU A 86 17.46 -1.41 -10.16
C LEU A 86 16.96 -2.34 -9.03
N LYS A 87 17.25 -2.04 -7.76
CA LYS A 87 16.69 -2.79 -6.62
C LYS A 87 15.18 -2.61 -6.53
N ILE A 88 14.64 -1.41 -6.83
CA ILE A 88 13.20 -1.19 -6.95
C ILE A 88 12.64 -2.09 -8.05
N ILE A 89 13.23 -2.09 -9.26
CA ILE A 89 12.77 -2.93 -10.37
C ILE A 89 12.80 -4.41 -9.97
N VAL A 90 13.87 -4.90 -9.36
CA VAL A 90 13.97 -6.28 -8.87
C VAL A 90 12.85 -6.61 -7.89
N SER A 91 12.52 -5.68 -6.98
CA SER A 91 11.43 -5.89 -6.01
C SER A 91 10.03 -5.86 -6.63
N MET A 92 9.87 -5.28 -7.82
CA MET A 92 8.58 -5.28 -8.52
C MET A 92 8.30 -6.62 -9.24
N ILE A 93 9.33 -7.38 -9.61
CA ILE A 93 9.18 -8.60 -10.41
C ILE A 93 8.21 -9.61 -9.78
N PRO A 94 8.34 -10.01 -8.49
CA PRO A 94 7.42 -10.99 -7.91
C PRO A 94 5.97 -10.51 -7.91
N ALA A 95 5.72 -9.25 -7.54
CA ALA A 95 4.38 -8.70 -7.50
C ALA A 95 3.76 -8.56 -8.90
N ALA A 96 4.56 -8.16 -9.90
CA ALA A 96 4.13 -8.08 -11.29
C ALA A 96 3.76 -9.45 -11.85
N LEU A 97 4.55 -10.50 -11.56
CA LEU A 97 4.25 -11.87 -11.98
C LEU A 97 2.94 -12.36 -11.34
N VAL A 98 2.74 -12.15 -10.05
CA VAL A 98 1.51 -12.54 -9.36
C VAL A 98 0.31 -11.76 -9.91
N GLY A 99 0.41 -10.44 -10.07
CA GLY A 99 -0.67 -9.60 -10.60
C GLY A 99 -1.01 -9.87 -12.07
N PHE A 100 -0.08 -10.43 -12.86
CA PHE A 100 -0.32 -10.76 -14.26
C PHE A 100 -0.86 -12.18 -14.46
N PHE A 101 -0.34 -13.17 -13.71
CA PHE A 101 -0.67 -14.57 -13.94
C PHE A 101 -1.73 -15.13 -12.99
N LEU A 102 -1.98 -14.46 -11.84
CA LEU A 102 -2.87 -14.96 -10.80
C LEU A 102 -4.00 -13.95 -10.45
N GLU A 103 -4.27 -12.98 -11.32
CA GLU A 103 -5.30 -11.94 -11.09
C GLU A 103 -6.66 -12.57 -10.81
N ASP A 104 -7.16 -13.43 -11.71
CA ASP A 104 -8.45 -14.12 -11.58
C ASP A 104 -8.54 -14.97 -10.28
N PHE A 105 -7.42 -15.59 -9.88
CA PHE A 105 -7.36 -16.35 -8.64
C PHE A 105 -7.42 -15.45 -7.40
N LEU A 106 -6.85 -14.26 -7.50
CA LEU A 106 -6.85 -13.29 -6.40
C LEU A 106 -8.21 -12.65 -6.20
N GLU A 107 -8.99 -12.43 -7.27
CA GLU A 107 -10.34 -11.82 -7.21
C GLU A 107 -11.25 -12.57 -6.24
N VAL A 108 -11.17 -13.90 -6.19
CA VAL A 108 -11.95 -14.74 -5.27
C VAL A 108 -11.75 -14.35 -3.78
N PHE A 109 -10.59 -13.79 -3.43
CA PHE A 109 -10.31 -13.35 -2.06
C PHE A 109 -10.88 -11.96 -1.73
N PHE A 110 -11.32 -11.22 -2.75
CA PHE A 110 -11.95 -9.90 -2.60
C PHE A 110 -13.49 -9.97 -2.55
N ASP A 111 -14.11 -11.13 -2.85
CA ASP A 111 -15.55 -11.34 -2.83
C ASP A 111 -16.09 -11.53 -1.40
N GLY A 112 -15.98 -10.48 -0.55
CA GLY A 112 -16.66 -10.43 0.74
C GLY A 112 -16.16 -11.41 1.82
N ALA A 113 -15.00 -12.00 1.64
CA ALA A 113 -14.42 -12.96 2.61
C ALA A 113 -13.84 -12.24 3.85
N ILE A 114 -14.72 -11.65 4.68
CA ILE A 114 -14.34 -10.91 5.91
C ILE A 114 -13.43 -11.73 6.83
N ILE A 115 -13.65 -13.04 6.90
CA ILE A 115 -12.80 -13.94 7.71
C ILE A 115 -11.36 -13.96 7.20
N ILE A 116 -11.16 -13.94 5.88
CA ILE A 116 -9.83 -13.91 5.27
C ILE A 116 -9.15 -12.59 5.59
N VAL A 117 -9.86 -11.47 5.42
CA VAL A 117 -9.37 -10.13 5.78
C VAL A 117 -8.93 -10.10 7.24
N GLY A 118 -9.75 -10.64 8.16
CA GLY A 118 -9.43 -10.71 9.58
C GLY A 118 -8.17 -11.52 9.88
N ILE A 119 -8.03 -12.71 9.27
CA ILE A 119 -6.84 -13.56 9.43
C ILE A 119 -5.60 -12.84 8.87
N MET A 120 -5.71 -12.21 7.71
CA MET A 120 -4.59 -11.49 7.08
C MET A 120 -4.17 -10.24 7.89
N LEU A 121 -5.11 -9.57 8.56
CA LEU A 121 -4.78 -8.50 9.51
C LEU A 121 -4.03 -9.04 10.73
N ILE A 122 -4.38 -10.21 11.24
CA ILE A 122 -3.63 -10.86 12.35
C ILE A 122 -2.21 -11.21 11.91
N ILE A 123 -2.03 -11.71 10.68
CA ILE A 123 -0.69 -11.96 10.11
C ILE A 123 0.10 -10.65 10.01
N THR A 124 -0.52 -9.58 9.53
CA THR A 124 0.09 -8.24 9.51
C THR A 124 0.53 -7.80 10.90
N ALA A 125 -0.31 -8.01 11.92
CA ALA A 125 0.02 -7.69 13.31
C ALA A 125 1.29 -8.43 13.78
N ILE A 126 1.39 -9.73 13.51
CA ILE A 126 2.56 -10.55 13.88
C ILE A 126 3.81 -10.03 13.17
N LEU A 127 3.75 -9.76 11.87
CA LEU A 127 4.88 -9.23 11.10
C LEU A 127 5.39 -7.90 11.66
N LEU A 128 4.47 -6.97 11.97
CA LEU A 128 4.80 -5.66 12.53
C LEU A 128 5.43 -5.78 13.92
N TYR A 129 4.89 -6.64 14.76
CA TYR A 129 5.43 -6.89 16.10
C TYR A 129 6.85 -7.45 16.05
N LEU A 130 7.09 -8.46 15.21
CA LEU A 130 8.42 -9.05 15.02
C LEU A 130 9.43 -8.02 14.45
N ALA A 131 8.99 -7.19 13.50
CA ALA A 131 9.83 -6.13 12.95
C ALA A 131 10.18 -5.05 13.98
N ASP A 132 9.25 -4.73 14.88
CA ASP A 132 9.51 -3.74 15.92
C ASP A 132 10.55 -4.23 16.94
N MET A 133 10.54 -5.51 17.26
CA MET A 133 11.50 -6.17 18.13
C MET A 133 12.87 -6.42 17.48
N ALA A 134 12.99 -6.26 16.16
CA ALA A 134 14.24 -6.53 15.46
C ALA A 134 15.34 -5.55 15.88
N LYS A 135 16.57 -6.07 15.95
CA LYS A 135 17.76 -5.29 16.32
C LYS A 135 17.98 -4.13 15.35
N THR A 136 18.38 -2.99 15.87
CA THR A 136 18.79 -1.84 15.05
C THR A 136 20.05 -2.16 14.26
N THR A 137 20.12 -1.71 13.03
CA THR A 137 21.21 -1.92 12.09
C THR A 137 21.41 -0.67 11.23
N THR A 138 22.52 -0.59 10.52
CA THR A 138 22.82 0.48 9.56
C THR A 138 22.86 -0.02 8.11
N LYS A 139 22.59 -1.32 7.88
CA LYS A 139 22.66 -1.94 6.56
C LYS A 139 21.65 -1.35 5.59
N GLY A 140 22.02 -1.29 4.32
CA GLY A 140 21.13 -0.91 3.23
C GLY A 140 20.45 -2.12 2.57
N VAL A 141 19.53 -1.84 1.65
CA VAL A 141 18.88 -2.86 0.81
C VAL A 141 19.91 -3.42 -0.17
N THR A 142 20.03 -4.74 -0.22
CA THR A 142 20.78 -5.50 -1.23
C THR A 142 19.85 -6.01 -2.33
N TYR A 143 20.36 -6.53 -3.45
CA TYR A 143 19.53 -7.14 -4.49
C TYR A 143 18.74 -8.34 -3.99
N SER A 144 19.36 -9.21 -3.17
CA SER A 144 18.68 -10.36 -2.57
C SER A 144 17.57 -9.92 -1.62
N SER A 145 17.82 -8.93 -0.75
CA SER A 145 16.78 -8.41 0.13
C SER A 145 15.67 -7.70 -0.66
N ALA A 146 16.01 -6.97 -1.74
CA ALA A 146 15.01 -6.35 -2.61
C ALA A 146 14.07 -7.39 -3.24
N PHE A 147 14.61 -8.51 -3.72
CA PHE A 147 13.79 -9.60 -4.25
C PHE A 147 12.85 -10.20 -3.18
N ILE A 148 13.36 -10.48 -1.97
CA ILE A 148 12.55 -11.03 -0.87
C ILE A 148 11.48 -10.03 -0.41
N ILE A 149 11.81 -8.73 -0.35
CA ILE A 149 10.84 -7.66 -0.10
C ILE A 149 9.75 -7.66 -1.20
N GLY A 150 10.15 -7.90 -2.45
CA GLY A 150 9.23 -8.07 -3.57
C GLY A 150 8.29 -9.27 -3.44
N VAL A 151 8.79 -10.39 -2.92
CA VAL A 151 7.95 -11.56 -2.58
C VAL A 151 6.95 -11.21 -1.48
N ALA A 152 7.40 -10.51 -0.41
CA ALA A 152 6.49 -10.01 0.62
C ALA A 152 5.43 -9.05 0.06
N GLN A 153 5.79 -8.21 -0.93
CA GLN A 153 4.84 -7.35 -1.64
C GLN A 153 3.84 -8.16 -2.47
N ALA A 154 4.27 -9.22 -3.15
CA ALA A 154 3.40 -10.10 -3.92
C ALA A 154 2.37 -10.81 -3.02
N ILE A 155 2.78 -11.30 -1.84
CA ILE A 155 1.87 -11.87 -0.83
C ILE A 155 0.90 -10.80 -0.31
N ALA A 156 1.34 -9.56 -0.19
CA ALA A 156 0.53 -8.46 0.29
C ALA A 156 -0.50 -7.91 -0.73
N ILE A 157 -0.67 -8.56 -1.88
CA ILE A 157 -1.84 -8.37 -2.76
C ILE A 157 -3.10 -8.91 -2.10
N LEU A 158 -2.99 -9.95 -1.23
CA LEU A 158 -4.13 -10.49 -0.49
C LEU A 158 -4.76 -9.42 0.42
N PRO A 159 -6.13 -9.29 0.39
CA PRO A 159 -6.82 -8.31 1.20
C PRO A 159 -6.62 -8.59 2.70
N GLY A 160 -6.34 -7.54 3.48
CA GLY A 160 -6.01 -7.66 4.91
C GLY A 160 -4.50 -7.70 5.19
N ILE A 161 -3.65 -8.13 4.26
CA ILE A 161 -2.19 -7.94 4.42
C ILE A 161 -1.85 -6.50 4.04
N SER A 162 -1.25 -5.80 4.99
CA SER A 162 -0.74 -4.46 4.72
C SER A 162 0.51 -4.54 3.84
N ARG A 163 0.46 -3.96 2.64
CA ARG A 163 1.62 -3.91 1.75
C ARG A 163 2.80 -3.17 2.41
N SER A 164 2.58 -1.97 2.94
CA SER A 164 3.62 -1.22 3.66
C SER A 164 4.10 -1.97 4.90
N GLY A 165 3.18 -2.59 5.65
CA GLY A 165 3.52 -3.44 6.80
C GLY A 165 4.38 -4.64 6.43
N ALA A 166 4.01 -5.40 5.40
CA ALA A 166 4.74 -6.58 4.95
C ALA A 166 6.13 -6.23 4.42
N THR A 167 6.23 -5.22 3.55
CA THR A 167 7.50 -4.84 2.91
C THR A 167 8.49 -4.20 3.90
N ILE A 168 8.01 -3.32 4.79
CA ILE A 168 8.86 -2.75 5.86
C ILE A 168 9.30 -3.85 6.83
N SER A 169 8.37 -4.71 7.26
CA SER A 169 8.70 -5.80 8.18
C SER A 169 9.69 -6.78 7.56
N ALA A 170 9.48 -7.21 6.32
CA ALA A 170 10.42 -8.09 5.61
C ALA A 170 11.82 -7.45 5.53
N ALA A 171 11.92 -6.18 5.13
CA ALA A 171 13.19 -5.48 5.06
C ALA A 171 13.91 -5.42 6.41
N VAL A 172 13.19 -5.06 7.48
CA VAL A 172 13.74 -4.96 8.84
C VAL A 172 14.19 -6.33 9.37
N LEU A 173 13.39 -7.38 9.14
CA LEU A 173 13.72 -8.76 9.55
C LEU A 173 14.92 -9.33 8.77
N LEU A 174 15.16 -8.88 7.54
CA LEU A 174 16.36 -9.16 6.77
C LEU A 174 17.58 -8.36 7.22
N GLY A 175 17.44 -7.55 8.27
CA GLY A 175 18.53 -6.77 8.86
C GLY A 175 18.79 -5.44 8.14
N VAL A 176 17.85 -4.92 7.36
CA VAL A 176 17.96 -3.57 6.79
C VAL A 176 17.60 -2.53 7.86
N ASP A 177 18.27 -1.38 7.83
CA ASP A 177 17.96 -0.23 8.69
C ASP A 177 16.49 0.19 8.58
N LYS A 178 15.82 0.47 9.69
CA LYS A 178 14.39 0.80 9.73
C LYS A 178 14.03 2.01 8.85
N SER A 179 14.87 3.04 8.84
CA SER A 179 14.63 4.24 8.01
C SER A 179 14.80 3.94 6.51
N LYS A 180 15.84 3.14 6.17
CA LYS A 180 16.08 2.70 4.79
C LYS A 180 14.99 1.73 4.30
N SER A 181 14.47 0.88 5.20
CA SER A 181 13.33 -0.01 4.92
C SER A 181 12.08 0.77 4.55
N ALA A 182 11.71 1.78 5.33
CA ALA A 182 10.56 2.64 5.03
C ALA A 182 10.76 3.44 3.73
N ARG A 183 11.96 4.04 3.54
CA ARG A 183 12.29 4.76 2.31
C ARG A 183 12.15 3.85 1.08
N PHE A 184 12.69 2.65 1.13
CA PHE A 184 12.62 1.68 0.03
C PHE A 184 11.18 1.25 -0.23
N SER A 185 10.44 0.87 0.81
CA SER A 185 9.05 0.43 0.72
C SER A 185 8.13 1.51 0.10
N PHE A 186 8.27 2.76 0.49
CA PHE A 186 7.43 3.84 -0.05
C PHE A 186 7.82 4.25 -1.46
N LEU A 187 9.11 4.24 -1.82
CA LEU A 187 9.53 4.58 -3.17
C LEU A 187 9.22 3.47 -4.18
N MET A 188 9.32 2.19 -3.79
CA MET A 188 9.04 1.08 -4.70
C MET A 188 7.57 0.96 -5.09
N VAL A 189 6.65 1.52 -4.29
CA VAL A 189 5.23 1.46 -4.61
C VAL A 189 4.82 2.43 -5.71
N VAL A 190 5.55 3.55 -5.85
CA VAL A 190 5.21 4.58 -6.85
C VAL A 190 5.17 4.00 -8.27
N PRO A 191 6.23 3.37 -8.80
CA PRO A 191 6.16 2.77 -10.13
C PRO A 191 5.14 1.62 -10.22
N LEU A 192 4.87 0.89 -9.12
CA LEU A 192 3.87 -0.16 -9.11
C LEU A 192 2.45 0.41 -9.29
N ILE A 193 2.08 1.44 -8.52
CA ILE A 193 0.78 2.12 -8.64
C ILE A 193 0.62 2.74 -10.03
N LEU A 194 1.67 3.44 -10.51
CA LEU A 194 1.63 4.05 -11.84
C LEU A 194 1.51 2.99 -12.95
N GLY A 195 2.17 1.85 -12.79
CA GLY A 195 2.07 0.73 -13.72
C GLY A 195 0.68 0.08 -13.74
N LYS A 196 0.08 -0.14 -12.56
CA LYS A 196 -1.31 -0.62 -12.45
C LYS A 196 -2.29 0.37 -13.07
N MET A 197 -2.18 1.64 -12.73
CA MET A 197 -3.02 2.69 -13.31
C MET A 197 -2.90 2.75 -14.83
N ALA A 198 -1.67 2.63 -15.37
CA ALA A 198 -1.48 2.58 -16.84
C ALA A 198 -2.16 1.35 -17.45
N LYS A 199 -2.07 0.18 -16.81
CA LYS A 199 -2.78 -1.04 -17.24
C LYS A 199 -4.29 -0.78 -17.26
N ASP A 200 -4.87 -0.31 -16.15
CA ASP A 200 -6.31 -0.08 -16.00
C ASP A 200 -6.85 0.97 -16.98
N LEU A 201 -6.04 2.00 -17.32
CA LEU A 201 -6.40 2.98 -18.35
C LEU A 201 -6.35 2.40 -19.77
N LEU A 202 -5.45 1.47 -20.04
CA LEU A 202 -5.26 0.86 -21.37
C LEU A 202 -6.23 -0.30 -21.63
N SER A 203 -6.76 -0.95 -20.59
CA SER A 203 -7.75 -2.03 -20.72
C SER A 203 -9.09 -1.53 -21.28
N GLY A 204 -9.39 -0.23 -21.11
CA GLY A 204 -10.65 0.36 -21.54
C GLY A 204 -11.83 0.14 -20.59
N ASP A 205 -11.56 -0.48 -19.42
CA ASP A 205 -12.60 -0.77 -18.42
C ASP A 205 -13.01 0.47 -17.62
N ILE A 206 -12.32 1.60 -17.84
CA ILE A 206 -12.59 2.86 -17.16
C ILE A 206 -13.54 3.72 -17.97
N HIS A 207 -14.79 3.81 -17.52
CA HIS A 207 -15.80 4.70 -18.08
C HIS A 207 -15.94 5.98 -17.26
N PHE A 208 -15.81 7.13 -17.91
CA PHE A 208 -16.04 8.45 -17.30
C PHE A 208 -17.49 8.87 -17.49
N GLU A 209 -18.29 8.82 -16.45
CA GLU A 209 -19.60 9.46 -16.44
C GLU A 209 -19.49 10.90 -15.88
N GLY A 210 -19.80 11.88 -16.71
CA GLY A 210 -19.55 13.32 -16.41
C GLY A 210 -20.21 13.87 -15.14
N ASN A 211 -21.16 13.12 -14.56
CA ASN A 211 -21.92 13.57 -13.38
C ASN A 211 -21.15 13.35 -12.04
N GLN A 212 -20.00 12.68 -12.04
CA GLN A 212 -19.24 12.31 -10.83
C GLN A 212 -17.95 13.09 -10.64
N THR A 213 -17.60 13.97 -11.55
CA THR A 213 -16.31 14.71 -11.56
C THR A 213 -16.04 15.46 -10.24
N VAL A 214 -17.09 16.04 -9.63
CA VAL A 214 -16.94 16.79 -8.37
C VAL A 214 -16.62 15.87 -7.22
N ALA A 215 -17.30 14.72 -7.08
CA ALA A 215 -17.06 13.74 -6.03
C ALA A 215 -15.67 13.11 -6.18
N ILE A 216 -15.29 12.73 -7.40
CA ILE A 216 -13.97 12.17 -7.72
C ILE A 216 -12.85 13.16 -7.37
N THR A 217 -13.02 14.44 -7.74
CA THR A 217 -12.05 15.48 -7.43
C THR A 217 -11.93 15.71 -5.93
N ALA A 218 -13.05 15.72 -5.20
CA ALA A 218 -13.08 15.88 -3.75
C ALA A 218 -12.36 14.70 -3.05
N GLY A 219 -12.64 13.46 -3.47
CA GLY A 219 -11.98 12.26 -2.98
C GLY A 219 -10.47 12.27 -3.27
N PHE A 220 -10.06 12.65 -4.49
CA PHE A 220 -8.66 12.80 -4.86
C PHE A 220 -7.93 13.79 -3.94
N ILE A 221 -8.49 14.99 -3.74
CA ILE A 221 -7.88 16.02 -2.87
C ILE A 221 -7.79 15.51 -1.43
N ALA A 222 -8.84 14.86 -0.92
CA ALA A 222 -8.87 14.30 0.41
C ALA A 222 -7.79 13.20 0.58
N ALA A 223 -7.68 12.26 -0.38
CA ALA A 223 -6.67 11.20 -0.37
C ALA A 223 -5.25 11.76 -0.47
N PHE A 224 -5.05 12.78 -1.30
CA PHE A 224 -3.76 13.44 -1.46
C PHE A 224 -3.30 14.13 -0.17
N LEU A 225 -4.15 14.94 0.45
CA LEU A 225 -3.81 15.66 1.68
C LEU A 225 -3.63 14.72 2.87
N ALA A 226 -4.54 13.76 3.04
CA ALA A 226 -4.41 12.72 4.06
C ALA A 226 -3.15 11.87 3.85
N GLY A 227 -2.83 11.56 2.59
CA GLY A 227 -1.62 10.83 2.20
C GLY A 227 -0.33 11.58 2.53
N LEU A 228 -0.26 12.89 2.27
CA LEU A 228 0.89 13.72 2.65
C LEU A 228 1.14 13.67 4.17
N ALA A 229 0.07 13.80 4.96
CA ALA A 229 0.15 13.75 6.41
C ALA A 229 0.57 12.37 6.90
N ALA A 230 -0.08 11.32 6.42
CA ALA A 230 0.17 9.94 6.82
C ALA A 230 1.58 9.45 6.44
N CYS A 231 2.02 9.71 5.21
CA CYS A 231 3.35 9.34 4.74
C CYS A 231 4.45 9.99 5.61
N THR A 232 4.32 11.29 5.86
CA THR A 232 5.27 12.04 6.70
C THR A 232 5.30 11.50 8.13
N TRP A 233 4.12 11.23 8.70
CA TRP A 233 3.99 10.69 10.05
C TRP A 233 4.55 9.28 10.17
N MET A 234 4.26 8.42 9.18
CA MET A 234 4.71 7.03 9.19
C MET A 234 6.23 6.91 9.16
N ILE A 235 6.93 7.74 8.37
CA ILE A 235 8.40 7.78 8.37
C ILE A 235 8.95 8.04 9.78
N LYS A 236 8.33 8.97 10.53
CA LYS A 236 8.69 9.26 11.92
C LYS A 236 8.51 8.06 12.83
N LEU A 237 7.35 7.39 12.72
CA LEU A 237 7.00 6.24 13.59
C LEU A 237 7.92 5.04 13.36
N VAL A 238 8.24 4.74 12.10
CA VAL A 238 9.18 3.66 11.77
C VAL A 238 10.57 3.94 12.35
N ARG A 239 11.05 5.18 12.22
CA ARG A 239 12.35 5.59 12.82
C ARG A 239 12.37 5.47 14.34
N GLN A 240 11.24 5.68 15.00
CA GLN A 240 11.11 5.59 16.47
C GLN A 240 10.82 4.17 16.96
N SER A 241 10.80 3.17 16.08
CA SER A 241 10.45 1.78 16.44
C SER A 241 9.09 1.71 17.16
N LYS A 242 8.06 2.31 16.57
CA LYS A 242 6.69 2.35 17.11
C LYS A 242 5.70 1.55 16.27
N LEU A 243 6.15 0.46 15.64
CA LEU A 243 5.29 -0.41 14.83
C LEU A 243 4.32 -1.23 15.69
N THR A 244 4.64 -1.47 16.96
CA THR A 244 3.79 -2.20 17.90
C THR A 244 2.39 -1.59 18.04
N TYR A 245 2.22 -0.26 17.94
CA TYR A 245 0.88 0.34 17.99
C TYR A 245 0.00 -0.12 16.84
N PHE A 246 0.57 -0.23 15.64
CA PHE A 246 -0.17 -0.74 14.48
C PHE A 246 -0.36 -2.26 14.56
N ALA A 247 0.58 -2.99 15.15
CA ALA A 247 0.41 -4.42 15.41
C ALA A 247 -0.78 -4.68 16.33
N ILE A 248 -0.92 -3.93 17.42
CA ILE A 248 -2.08 -4.03 18.32
C ILE A 248 -3.37 -3.67 17.59
N TYR A 249 -3.37 -2.59 16.82
CA TYR A 249 -4.53 -2.18 16.03
C TYR A 249 -4.97 -3.27 15.05
N CYS A 250 -4.04 -3.79 14.23
CA CYS A 250 -4.35 -4.87 13.27
C CYS A 250 -4.84 -6.15 13.97
N LEU A 251 -4.27 -6.48 15.14
CA LEU A 251 -4.71 -7.63 15.92
C LEU A 251 -6.17 -7.45 16.40
N VAL A 252 -6.49 -6.30 16.97
CA VAL A 252 -7.84 -6.01 17.47
C VAL A 252 -8.86 -6.02 16.34
N VAL A 253 -8.60 -5.29 15.25
CA VAL A 253 -9.49 -5.23 14.08
C VAL A 253 -9.63 -6.61 13.43
N GLY A 254 -8.52 -7.35 13.29
CA GLY A 254 -8.52 -8.69 12.72
C GLY A 254 -9.35 -9.67 13.56
N LEU A 255 -9.21 -9.65 14.89
CA LEU A 255 -10.03 -10.49 15.78
C LEU A 255 -11.52 -10.11 15.72
N LEU A 256 -11.85 -8.82 15.66
CA LEU A 256 -13.24 -8.36 15.52
C LEU A 256 -13.83 -8.79 14.17
N ALA A 257 -13.07 -8.71 13.08
CA ALA A 257 -13.51 -9.15 11.76
C ALA A 257 -13.78 -10.67 11.72
N VAL A 258 -12.88 -11.48 12.30
CA VAL A 258 -13.09 -12.93 12.43
C VAL A 258 -14.30 -13.24 13.28
N ALA A 259 -14.44 -12.58 14.44
CA ALA A 259 -15.58 -12.76 15.31
C ALA A 259 -16.90 -12.42 14.62
N TRP A 260 -16.94 -11.29 13.91
CA TRP A 260 -18.13 -10.90 13.13
C TRP A 260 -18.47 -11.92 12.05
N SER A 261 -17.48 -12.43 11.32
CA SER A 261 -17.72 -13.44 10.27
C SER A 261 -18.28 -14.77 10.81
N ILE A 262 -18.09 -15.07 12.10
CA ILE A 262 -18.57 -16.33 12.72
C ILE A 262 -19.95 -16.14 13.36
N TRP A 263 -20.25 -14.97 13.93
CA TRP A 263 -21.45 -14.74 14.76
C TRP A 263 -22.42 -13.68 14.19
N GLY A 264 -22.05 -12.95 13.15
CA GLY A 264 -22.88 -11.97 12.43
C GLY A 264 -23.44 -12.57 11.17
#